data_91fedf29b4e98f67c6651ed5ffdf49ce
#
_entry.id   91fedf29b4e98f67c6651ed5ffdf49ce
#
_cell.length_a   1.000
_cell.length_b   1.000
_cell.length_c   1.000
_cell.angle_alpha   90.00
_cell.angle_beta   90.00
_cell.angle_gamma   90.00
#
_symmetry.space_group_name_H-M   'P 1'
#
loop_
_entity.id
_entity.type
_entity.pdbx_description
1 polymer ?
#
loop_
_entity_poly.entity_id
_entity_poly.type
_entity_poly.pdbx_seq_one_letter_code
_entity_poly.pdbx_strand_id
1 'polypeptide(L)'
;MTVVYYEQRGCGRSEAPKDDNDYSIYTLVEDLEELRKQINVEKINLLGYSFGGQLCLEYALKYPKKVEKMVLQAPSLDDFNDMYTVQIEGFLQVTKGDMKEQISKISKSEIPLKEKYNQIWSIVDAETVDRLLFKNEEFAKLNRSLWEESQLDNTGKMSKVIFETNLALPLIERINDLETDTSVIVGARDYNTGVAMSNRITRQLKNSKLVIFENSAHFPDIEETDKVYETIIEFLER
;
A
#
# COMPACT_ATOMS: atom_id res chain seq x y z
N MET A 1 -17.53 -12.03 -13.04
CA MET A 1 -16.20 -12.05 -12.43
C MET A 1 -16.31 -12.57 -10.99
N THR A 2 -15.41 -13.42 -10.52
CA THR A 2 -15.34 -13.88 -9.13
C THR A 2 -14.22 -13.14 -8.43
N VAL A 3 -14.48 -12.59 -7.25
CA VAL A 3 -13.47 -11.92 -6.41
C VAL A 3 -13.08 -12.88 -5.28
N VAL A 4 -11.78 -13.03 -5.05
CA VAL A 4 -11.22 -13.84 -3.97
C VAL A 4 -10.44 -12.92 -3.05
N TYR A 5 -10.85 -12.89 -1.79
CA TYR A 5 -10.10 -12.23 -0.71
C TYR A 5 -9.40 -13.32 0.11
N TYR A 6 -8.17 -13.06 0.50
CA TYR A 6 -7.45 -13.96 1.40
C TYR A 6 -6.73 -13.17 2.49
N GLU A 7 -6.56 -13.78 3.62
CA GLU A 7 -5.78 -13.26 4.72
C GLU A 7 -4.36 -13.78 4.58
N GLN A 8 -3.38 -12.89 4.54
CA GLN A 8 -1.97 -13.28 4.43
C GLN A 8 -1.54 -14.06 5.68
N ARG A 9 -0.48 -14.88 5.54
CA ARG A 9 0.08 -15.63 6.68
C ARG A 9 0.29 -14.75 7.91
N GLY A 10 -0.15 -15.20 9.06
CA GLY A 10 -0.07 -14.48 10.32
C GLY A 10 -0.97 -13.25 10.43
N CYS A 11 -1.96 -13.11 9.54
CA CYS A 11 -2.97 -12.06 9.60
C CYS A 11 -4.37 -12.67 9.69
N GLY A 12 -5.25 -12.04 10.45
CA GLY A 12 -6.63 -12.46 10.64
C GLY A 12 -6.71 -13.91 11.13
N ARG A 13 -7.36 -14.78 10.37
CA ARG A 13 -7.55 -16.20 10.69
C ARG A 13 -6.48 -17.11 10.10
N SER A 14 -5.54 -16.57 9.32
CA SER A 14 -4.43 -17.35 8.77
C SER A 14 -3.39 -17.66 9.84
N GLU A 15 -2.87 -18.87 9.84
CA GLU A 15 -1.87 -19.30 10.81
C GLU A 15 -0.62 -18.42 10.76
N ALA A 16 -0.13 -18.06 11.95
CA ALA A 16 1.17 -17.40 12.07
C ALA A 16 2.31 -18.43 11.89
N PRO A 17 3.32 -18.13 11.09
CA PRO A 17 4.50 -18.98 10.98
C PRO A 17 5.22 -19.12 12.33
N LYS A 18 5.89 -20.25 12.52
CA LYS A 18 6.67 -20.54 13.73
C LYS A 18 7.99 -19.80 13.75
N ASP A 19 8.58 -19.56 12.58
CA ASP A 19 9.83 -18.83 12.40
C ASP A 19 9.55 -17.47 11.75
N ASP A 20 10.11 -16.41 12.30
CA ASP A 20 9.98 -15.06 11.75
C ASP A 20 10.63 -14.92 10.36
N ASN A 21 11.59 -15.78 10.01
CA ASN A 21 12.17 -15.85 8.67
C ASN A 21 11.17 -16.30 7.59
N ASP A 22 10.04 -16.89 7.99
CA ASP A 22 8.96 -17.23 7.08
C ASP A 22 8.09 -16.00 6.71
N TYR A 23 8.29 -14.85 7.37
CA TYR A 23 7.72 -13.58 6.96
C TYR A 23 8.68 -12.89 5.97
N SER A 24 8.47 -13.07 4.69
CA SER A 24 9.20 -12.37 3.65
C SER A 24 8.31 -12.11 2.44
N ILE A 25 8.64 -11.10 1.65
CA ILE A 25 7.92 -10.82 0.40
C ILE A 25 7.95 -12.04 -0.54
N TYR A 26 9.06 -12.77 -0.57
CA TYR A 26 9.20 -13.98 -1.39
C TYR A 26 8.24 -15.09 -0.96
N THR A 27 8.06 -15.28 0.34
CA THR A 27 7.15 -16.29 0.88
C THR A 27 5.69 -15.90 0.61
N LEU A 28 5.34 -14.62 0.72
CA LEU A 28 4.00 -14.12 0.38
C LEU A 28 3.69 -14.28 -1.12
N VAL A 29 4.68 -14.11 -1.99
CA VAL A 29 4.56 -14.38 -3.42
C VAL A 29 4.26 -15.86 -3.69
N GLU A 30 4.93 -16.79 -2.97
CA GLU A 30 4.64 -18.22 -3.09
C GLU A 30 3.25 -18.58 -2.57
N ASP A 31 2.80 -17.97 -1.48
CA ASP A 31 1.44 -18.18 -0.96
C ASP A 31 0.38 -17.77 -1.99
N LEU A 32 0.60 -16.65 -2.67
CA LEU A 32 -0.31 -16.17 -3.71
C LEU A 32 -0.33 -17.11 -4.94
N GLU A 33 0.83 -17.66 -5.33
CA GLU A 33 0.90 -18.66 -6.40
C GLU A 33 0.20 -19.97 -6.00
N GLU A 34 0.37 -20.39 -4.75
CA GLU A 34 -0.32 -21.58 -4.27
C GLU A 34 -1.84 -21.37 -4.19
N LEU A 35 -2.29 -20.20 -3.75
CA LEU A 35 -3.71 -19.83 -3.79
C LEU A 35 -4.25 -19.89 -5.23
N ARG A 36 -3.55 -19.30 -6.21
CA ARG A 36 -3.96 -19.36 -7.62
C ARG A 36 -4.13 -20.81 -8.10
N LYS A 37 -3.20 -21.70 -7.72
CA LYS A 37 -3.29 -23.13 -8.08
C LYS A 37 -4.48 -23.80 -7.42
N GLN A 38 -4.74 -23.53 -6.14
CA GLN A 38 -5.86 -24.13 -5.40
C GLN A 38 -7.22 -23.71 -5.96
N ILE A 39 -7.38 -22.46 -6.39
CA ILE A 39 -8.60 -22.01 -7.08
C ILE A 39 -8.67 -22.45 -8.55
N ASN A 40 -7.63 -23.17 -9.02
CA ASN A 40 -7.54 -23.81 -10.32
C ASN A 40 -7.78 -22.86 -11.51
N VAL A 41 -7.13 -21.70 -11.51
CA VAL A 41 -7.15 -20.75 -12.63
C VAL A 41 -5.76 -20.61 -13.24
N GLU A 42 -5.70 -20.44 -14.57
CA GLU A 42 -4.42 -20.29 -15.27
C GLU A 42 -3.80 -18.92 -15.03
N LYS A 43 -4.58 -17.86 -15.07
CA LYS A 43 -4.20 -16.48 -14.83
C LYS A 43 -5.16 -15.81 -13.87
N ILE A 44 -4.68 -14.79 -13.15
CA ILE A 44 -5.46 -13.97 -12.24
C ILE A 44 -5.32 -12.49 -12.57
N ASN A 45 -6.38 -11.74 -12.30
CA ASN A 45 -6.29 -10.30 -12.14
C ASN A 45 -5.89 -10.02 -10.69
N LEU A 46 -4.96 -9.11 -10.48
CA LEU A 46 -4.50 -8.72 -9.14
C LEU A 46 -5.03 -7.33 -8.79
N LEU A 47 -5.57 -7.19 -7.59
CA LEU A 47 -5.84 -5.89 -6.98
C LEU A 47 -5.04 -5.81 -5.68
N GLY A 48 -4.11 -4.89 -5.62
CA GLY A 48 -3.24 -4.67 -4.45
C GLY A 48 -3.35 -3.26 -3.91
N TYR A 49 -3.71 -3.15 -2.62
CA TYR A 49 -3.78 -1.91 -1.90
C TYR A 49 -2.50 -1.70 -1.06
N SER A 50 -1.90 -0.52 -1.13
CA SER A 50 -0.73 -0.13 -0.35
C SER A 50 0.39 -1.18 -0.47
N PHE A 51 0.78 -1.88 0.61
CA PHE A 51 1.70 -3.00 0.58
C PHE A 51 1.26 -4.13 -0.38
N GLY A 52 -0.05 -4.37 -0.52
CA GLY A 52 -0.57 -5.30 -1.51
C GLY A 52 -0.19 -4.94 -2.95
N GLY A 53 0.01 -3.66 -3.25
CA GLY A 53 0.55 -3.21 -4.54
C GLY A 53 2.00 -3.65 -4.76
N GLN A 54 2.85 -3.56 -3.74
CA GLN A 54 4.20 -4.12 -3.77
C GLN A 54 4.18 -5.64 -3.99
N LEU A 55 3.31 -6.36 -3.27
CA LEU A 55 3.15 -7.81 -3.44
C LEU A 55 2.70 -8.18 -4.86
N CYS A 56 1.76 -7.43 -5.46
CA CYS A 56 1.33 -7.65 -6.85
C CYS A 56 2.49 -7.49 -7.84
N LEU A 57 3.32 -6.46 -7.68
CA LEU A 57 4.48 -6.23 -8.53
C LEU A 57 5.52 -7.34 -8.39
N GLU A 58 5.84 -7.76 -7.17
CA GLU A 58 6.78 -8.88 -6.92
C GLU A 58 6.25 -10.21 -7.48
N TYR A 59 4.96 -10.46 -7.35
CA TYR A 59 4.33 -11.63 -7.96
C TYR A 59 4.41 -11.59 -9.48
N ALA A 60 4.10 -10.45 -10.11
CA ALA A 60 4.18 -10.28 -11.56
C ALA A 60 5.62 -10.43 -12.09
N LEU A 61 6.62 -9.97 -11.36
CA LEU A 61 8.03 -10.19 -11.70
C LEU A 61 8.40 -11.68 -11.69
N LYS A 62 7.91 -12.43 -10.72
CA LYS A 62 8.22 -13.86 -10.59
C LYS A 62 7.38 -14.73 -11.51
N TYR A 63 6.11 -14.39 -11.69
CA TYR A 63 5.12 -15.17 -12.43
C TYR A 63 4.43 -14.35 -13.55
N PRO A 64 5.17 -13.71 -14.49
CA PRO A 64 4.59 -12.76 -15.45
C PRO A 64 3.51 -13.37 -16.34
N LYS A 65 3.59 -14.68 -16.62
CA LYS A 65 2.60 -15.40 -17.43
C LYS A 65 1.33 -15.78 -16.66
N LYS A 66 1.30 -15.55 -15.35
CA LYS A 66 0.17 -15.89 -14.47
C LYS A 66 -0.70 -14.69 -14.11
N VAL A 67 -0.29 -13.49 -14.49
CA VAL A 67 -1.05 -12.27 -14.30
C VAL A 67 -1.71 -11.86 -15.62
N GLU A 68 -2.99 -11.56 -15.57
CA GLU A 68 -3.73 -11.01 -16.71
C GLU A 68 -3.67 -9.49 -16.69
N LYS A 69 -4.12 -8.86 -15.61
CA LYS A 69 -4.08 -7.41 -15.37
C LYS A 69 -3.79 -7.11 -13.90
N MET A 70 -3.31 -5.90 -13.63
CA MET A 70 -3.09 -5.41 -12.26
C MET A 70 -3.82 -4.09 -12.02
N VAL A 71 -4.41 -3.98 -10.84
CA VAL A 71 -4.86 -2.70 -10.25
C VAL A 71 -4.05 -2.46 -8.99
N LEU A 72 -3.31 -1.37 -8.95
CA LEU A 72 -2.47 -0.98 -7.82
C LEU A 72 -3.09 0.26 -7.17
N GLN A 73 -3.67 0.11 -5.98
CA GLN A 73 -4.28 1.20 -5.26
C GLN A 73 -3.32 1.75 -4.21
N ALA A 74 -2.98 3.04 -4.33
CA ALA A 74 -2.08 3.71 -3.40
C ALA A 74 -0.84 2.86 -3.04
N PRO A 75 -0.15 2.30 -4.06
CA PRO A 75 0.87 1.27 -3.85
C PRO A 75 2.08 1.80 -3.07
N SER A 76 2.67 0.96 -2.22
CA SER A 76 3.99 1.19 -1.64
C SER A 76 5.09 0.50 -2.44
N LEU A 77 6.33 0.92 -2.19
CA LEU A 77 7.56 0.30 -2.67
C LEU A 77 8.44 -0.12 -1.49
N ASP A 78 9.51 -0.86 -1.77
CA ASP A 78 10.51 -1.29 -0.81
C ASP A 78 11.53 -0.21 -0.42
N ASP A 79 11.60 0.91 -1.15
CA ASP A 79 12.34 2.11 -0.74
C ASP A 79 11.41 3.07 0.01
N PHE A 80 11.56 3.10 1.32
CA PHE A 80 10.69 3.88 2.21
C PHE A 80 11.05 5.36 2.32
N ASN A 81 12.16 5.83 1.75
CA ASN A 81 12.58 7.23 1.89
C ASN A 81 11.55 8.19 1.30
N ASP A 82 10.98 7.85 0.13
CA ASP A 82 9.91 8.63 -0.49
C ASP A 82 8.69 8.67 0.43
N MET A 83 8.30 7.52 1.00
CA MET A 83 7.17 7.42 1.92
C MET A 83 7.41 8.22 3.22
N TYR A 84 8.60 8.12 3.81
CA TYR A 84 8.94 8.92 4.99
C TYR A 84 8.81 10.42 4.72
N THR A 85 9.29 10.87 3.57
CA THR A 85 9.18 12.28 3.16
C THR A 85 7.73 12.70 3.00
N VAL A 86 6.94 11.93 2.26
CA VAL A 86 5.51 12.20 2.02
C VAL A 86 4.73 12.27 3.33
N GLN A 87 4.95 11.32 4.26
CA GLN A 87 4.26 11.31 5.54
C GLN A 87 4.67 12.47 6.46
N ILE A 88 5.95 12.81 6.52
CA ILE A 88 6.42 13.97 7.30
C ILE A 88 5.78 15.26 6.78
N GLU A 89 5.77 15.48 5.46
CA GLU A 89 5.11 16.61 4.83
C GLU A 89 3.60 16.59 5.07
N GLY A 90 2.98 15.44 4.96
CA GLY A 90 1.56 15.21 5.23
C GLY A 90 1.18 15.59 6.66
N PHE A 91 1.93 15.14 7.67
CA PHE A 91 1.70 15.51 9.06
C PHE A 91 1.81 17.04 9.26
N LEU A 92 2.74 17.71 8.59
CA LEU A 92 2.83 19.19 8.61
C LEU A 92 1.61 19.87 7.99
N GLN A 93 0.92 19.23 7.04
CA GLN A 93 -0.31 19.75 6.43
C GLN A 93 -1.53 19.56 7.34
N VAL A 94 -1.64 18.39 8.00
CA VAL A 94 -2.86 18.01 8.73
C VAL A 94 -2.84 18.43 10.20
N THR A 95 -1.69 18.85 10.76
CA THR A 95 -1.54 19.29 12.15
C THR A 95 -1.63 20.80 12.34
N LYS A 96 -1.96 21.23 13.56
CA LYS A 96 -2.06 22.64 13.98
C LYS A 96 -1.45 22.82 15.38
N GLY A 97 -1.26 24.09 15.78
CA GLY A 97 -0.79 24.45 17.12
C GLY A 97 0.52 23.77 17.51
N ASP A 98 0.64 23.39 18.77
CA ASP A 98 1.86 22.83 19.38
C ASP A 98 2.35 21.56 18.68
N MET A 99 1.44 20.69 18.24
CA MET A 99 1.79 19.47 17.49
C MET A 99 2.52 19.82 16.19
N LYS A 100 2.03 20.81 15.43
CA LYS A 100 2.68 21.26 14.19
C LYS A 100 4.07 21.84 14.47
N GLU A 101 4.22 22.59 15.56
CA GLU A 101 5.52 23.16 15.96
C GLU A 101 6.53 22.06 16.31
N GLN A 102 6.11 21.05 17.07
CA GLN A 102 6.96 19.89 17.40
C GLN A 102 7.39 19.15 16.13
N ILE A 103 6.44 18.81 15.25
CA ILE A 103 6.74 18.11 13.97
C ILE A 103 7.67 18.98 13.11
N SER A 104 7.44 20.29 13.02
CA SER A 104 8.31 21.21 12.27
C SER A 104 9.74 21.25 12.83
N LYS A 105 9.89 21.18 14.15
CA LYS A 105 11.20 21.14 14.79
C LYS A 105 11.93 19.83 14.46
N ILE A 106 11.25 18.68 14.55
CA ILE A 106 11.81 17.37 14.20
C ILE A 106 12.18 17.34 12.70
N SER A 107 11.31 17.80 11.80
CA SER A 107 11.54 17.77 10.37
C SER A 107 12.77 18.58 9.93
N LYS A 108 13.08 19.67 10.63
CA LYS A 108 14.23 20.55 10.37
C LYS A 108 15.52 20.13 11.09
N SER A 109 15.49 19.13 11.95
CA SER A 109 16.68 18.66 12.66
C SER A 109 17.66 17.96 11.72
N GLU A 110 18.92 17.79 12.17
CA GLU A 110 19.98 17.16 11.38
C GLU A 110 20.04 15.61 11.52
N ILE A 111 19.02 15.01 12.15
CA ILE A 111 18.97 13.55 12.32
C ILE A 111 18.56 12.83 11.00
N PRO A 112 18.85 11.53 10.85
CA PRO A 112 18.47 10.76 9.68
C PRO A 112 16.95 10.76 9.41
N LEU A 113 16.54 10.69 8.13
CA LEU A 113 15.14 10.77 7.72
C LEU A 113 14.25 9.72 8.41
N LYS A 114 14.70 8.47 8.50
CA LYS A 114 13.99 7.39 9.21
C LYS A 114 13.80 7.72 10.70
N GLU A 115 14.77 8.37 11.32
CA GLU A 115 14.66 8.77 12.72
C GLU A 115 13.67 9.92 12.91
N LYS A 116 13.65 10.92 12.02
CA LYS A 116 12.60 11.96 11.99
C LYS A 116 11.21 11.33 11.90
N TYR A 117 11.04 10.41 10.96
CA TYR A 117 9.82 9.66 10.77
C TYR A 117 9.39 8.95 12.08
N ASN A 118 10.28 8.17 12.70
CA ASN A 118 9.97 7.45 13.93
C ASN A 118 9.59 8.40 15.07
N GLN A 119 10.32 9.51 15.25
CA GLN A 119 10.01 10.51 16.28
C GLN A 119 8.64 11.15 16.06
N ILE A 120 8.28 11.48 14.81
CA ILE A 120 6.98 12.06 14.49
C ILE A 120 5.86 11.04 14.78
N TRP A 121 6.01 9.80 14.36
CA TRP A 121 5.04 8.75 14.64
C TRP A 121 4.85 8.46 16.14
N SER A 122 5.87 8.70 16.95
CA SER A 122 5.79 8.52 18.41
C SER A 122 4.99 9.60 19.13
N ILE A 123 4.75 10.75 18.52
CA ILE A 123 4.07 11.89 19.15
C ILE A 123 2.68 12.19 18.56
N VAL A 124 2.34 11.67 17.36
CA VAL A 124 1.04 11.88 16.74
C VAL A 124 -0.03 10.99 17.37
N ASP A 125 -1.21 11.55 17.53
CA ASP A 125 -2.38 10.83 18.01
C ASP A 125 -3.17 10.17 16.88
N ALA A 126 -4.11 9.32 17.25
CA ALA A 126 -4.94 8.58 16.31
C ALA A 126 -5.76 9.49 15.39
N GLU A 127 -6.24 10.64 15.88
CA GLU A 127 -7.00 11.62 15.08
C GLU A 127 -6.11 12.29 14.02
N THR A 128 -4.85 12.56 14.36
CA THR A 128 -3.86 13.07 13.40
C THR A 128 -3.55 12.05 12.33
N VAL A 129 -3.43 10.77 12.69
CA VAL A 129 -3.26 9.66 11.72
C VAL A 129 -4.48 9.54 10.81
N ASP A 130 -5.70 9.67 11.35
CA ASP A 130 -6.92 9.67 10.54
C ASP A 130 -6.89 10.78 9.48
N ARG A 131 -6.49 12.00 9.86
CA ARG A 131 -6.37 13.14 8.92
C ARG A 131 -5.24 12.96 7.89
N LEU A 132 -4.24 12.15 8.18
CA LEU A 132 -3.22 11.77 7.20
C LEU A 132 -3.77 10.82 6.15
N LEU A 133 -4.60 9.85 6.59
CA LEU A 133 -5.08 8.73 5.76
C LEU A 133 -6.40 9.03 5.04
N PHE A 134 -7.23 9.92 5.57
CA PHE A 134 -8.55 10.25 5.06
C PHE A 134 -8.72 11.74 4.86
N LYS A 135 -9.38 12.11 3.78
CA LYS A 135 -9.85 13.49 3.55
C LYS A 135 -11.04 13.82 4.44
N ASN A 136 -11.91 12.82 4.70
CA ASN A 136 -13.13 12.97 5.49
C ASN A 136 -13.06 12.09 6.76
N GLU A 137 -13.26 12.72 7.93
CA GLU A 137 -13.22 12.06 9.24
C GLU A 137 -14.31 10.99 9.42
N GLU A 138 -15.45 11.08 8.73
CA GLU A 138 -16.50 10.07 8.79
C GLU A 138 -16.02 8.73 8.23
N PHE A 139 -15.26 8.77 7.13
CA PHE A 139 -14.67 7.56 6.54
C PHE A 139 -13.53 7.00 7.40
N ALA A 140 -12.80 7.85 8.10
CA ALA A 140 -11.82 7.38 9.08
C ALA A 140 -12.47 6.57 10.21
N LYS A 141 -13.61 7.04 10.73
CA LYS A 141 -14.39 6.32 11.74
C LYS A 141 -14.95 5.00 11.21
N LEU A 142 -15.47 5.00 9.99
CA LEU A 142 -15.91 3.78 9.32
C LEU A 142 -14.76 2.77 9.18
N ASN A 143 -13.61 3.21 8.72
CA ASN A 143 -12.44 2.34 8.59
C ASN A 143 -12.01 1.74 9.94
N ARG A 144 -12.05 2.51 11.03
CA ARG A 144 -11.76 1.98 12.38
C ARG A 144 -12.73 0.89 12.80
N SER A 145 -14.05 1.06 12.56
CA SER A 145 -15.02 0.01 12.87
C SER A 145 -14.78 -1.26 12.05
N LEU A 146 -14.42 -1.13 10.77
CA LEU A 146 -14.08 -2.27 9.92
C LEU A 146 -12.82 -3.00 10.42
N TRP A 147 -11.81 -2.27 10.90
CA TRP A 147 -10.63 -2.87 11.51
C TRP A 147 -10.96 -3.62 12.81
N GLU A 148 -11.78 -3.05 13.68
CA GLU A 148 -12.24 -3.71 14.91
C GLU A 148 -13.03 -4.99 14.61
N GLU A 149 -13.91 -4.96 13.61
CA GLU A 149 -14.69 -6.13 13.17
C GLU A 149 -13.82 -7.22 12.53
N SER A 150 -12.75 -6.84 11.83
CA SER A 150 -11.91 -7.78 11.08
C SER A 150 -11.08 -8.71 11.95
N GLN A 151 -10.81 -8.35 13.20
CA GLN A 151 -9.92 -9.09 14.11
C GLN A 151 -8.55 -9.44 13.51
N LEU A 152 -7.97 -8.50 12.73
CA LEU A 152 -6.67 -8.68 12.07
C LEU A 152 -5.52 -8.65 13.10
N ASP A 153 -5.19 -9.80 13.66
CA ASP A 153 -4.05 -9.98 14.54
C ASP A 153 -2.74 -10.16 13.74
N ASN A 154 -1.60 -9.96 14.39
CA ASN A 154 -0.23 -10.19 13.88
C ASN A 154 0.20 -9.31 12.69
N THR A 155 -0.65 -8.44 12.14
CA THR A 155 -0.30 -7.56 11.02
C THR A 155 0.95 -6.71 11.31
N GLY A 156 1.10 -6.20 12.52
CA GLY A 156 2.27 -5.42 12.93
C GLY A 156 3.56 -6.23 12.88
N LYS A 157 3.55 -7.52 13.25
CA LYS A 157 4.72 -8.39 13.20
C LYS A 157 5.15 -8.67 11.75
N MET A 158 4.21 -9.02 10.89
CA MET A 158 4.48 -9.21 9.47
C MET A 158 5.05 -7.95 8.83
N SER A 159 4.44 -6.79 9.07
CA SER A 159 4.91 -5.51 8.55
C SER A 159 6.34 -5.21 8.99
N LYS A 160 6.67 -5.41 10.28
CA LYS A 160 8.01 -5.18 10.80
C LYS A 160 9.07 -6.01 10.06
N VAL A 161 8.83 -7.31 9.91
CA VAL A 161 9.79 -8.22 9.24
C VAL A 161 9.95 -7.85 7.78
N ILE A 162 8.87 -7.60 7.06
CA ILE A 162 8.91 -7.26 5.63
C ILE A 162 9.61 -5.91 5.41
N PHE A 163 9.30 -4.89 6.21
CA PHE A 163 9.87 -3.56 6.06
C PHE A 163 11.33 -3.45 6.56
N GLU A 164 11.83 -4.42 7.28
CA GLU A 164 13.23 -4.51 7.67
C GLU A 164 14.07 -5.38 6.68
N THR A 165 13.44 -6.01 5.68
CA THR A 165 14.13 -6.83 4.68
C THR A 165 14.80 -5.94 3.64
N ASN A 166 16.14 -6.02 3.55
CA ASN A 166 16.90 -5.36 2.49
C ASN A 166 16.92 -6.24 1.22
N LEU A 167 16.33 -5.74 0.14
CA LEU A 167 16.43 -6.36 -1.18
C LEU A 167 17.68 -5.87 -1.90
N ALA A 168 18.29 -6.74 -2.72
CA ALA A 168 19.52 -6.44 -3.43
C ALA A 168 19.37 -5.28 -4.45
N LEU A 169 18.19 -5.15 -5.06
CA LEU A 169 17.81 -4.07 -5.96
C LEU A 169 16.41 -3.56 -5.60
N PRO A 170 16.20 -2.25 -5.55
CA PRO A 170 14.88 -1.66 -5.32
C PRO A 170 13.84 -2.16 -6.34
N LEU A 171 12.63 -2.38 -5.89
CA LEU A 171 11.53 -2.87 -6.74
C LEU A 171 11.31 -1.97 -7.96
N ILE A 172 11.41 -0.65 -7.78
CA ILE A 172 11.23 0.32 -8.85
C ILE A 172 12.22 0.14 -10.02
N GLU A 173 13.39 -0.40 -9.76
CA GLU A 173 14.41 -0.67 -10.80
C GLU A 173 14.18 -1.99 -11.53
N ARG A 174 13.33 -2.86 -10.98
CA ARG A 174 13.03 -4.20 -11.51
C ARG A 174 11.76 -4.28 -12.33
N ILE A 175 10.82 -3.33 -12.18
CA ILE A 175 9.50 -3.38 -12.81
C ILE A 175 9.44 -2.88 -14.24
N ASN A 176 10.51 -2.31 -14.77
CA ASN A 176 10.60 -1.73 -16.12
C ASN A 176 10.36 -2.74 -17.26
N ASP A 177 10.55 -4.03 -16.99
CA ASP A 177 10.34 -5.09 -17.97
C ASP A 177 8.95 -5.74 -17.88
N LEU A 178 8.13 -5.35 -16.93
CA LEU A 178 6.76 -5.84 -16.82
C LEU A 178 5.91 -5.31 -17.98
N GLU A 179 5.23 -6.25 -18.67
CA GLU A 179 4.34 -5.97 -19.79
C GLU A 179 2.85 -6.07 -19.42
N THR A 180 2.57 -6.43 -18.17
CA THR A 180 1.22 -6.59 -17.65
C THR A 180 0.47 -5.26 -17.68
N ASP A 181 -0.70 -5.24 -18.29
CA ASP A 181 -1.58 -4.06 -18.26
C ASP A 181 -1.93 -3.69 -16.82
N THR A 182 -1.62 -2.45 -16.44
CA THR A 182 -1.70 -2.00 -15.06
C THR A 182 -2.47 -0.68 -14.94
N SER A 183 -3.44 -0.63 -14.03
CA SER A 183 -4.07 0.62 -13.59
C SER A 183 -3.56 0.98 -12.20
N VAL A 184 -2.89 2.12 -12.08
CA VAL A 184 -2.48 2.66 -10.79
C VAL A 184 -3.50 3.71 -10.37
N ILE A 185 -4.11 3.55 -9.21
CA ILE A 185 -5.12 4.46 -8.67
C ILE A 185 -4.66 5.05 -7.34
N VAL A 186 -4.90 6.33 -7.09
CA VAL A 186 -4.45 7.02 -5.88
C VAL A 186 -5.35 8.23 -5.59
N GLY A 187 -5.57 8.54 -4.32
CA GLY A 187 -6.24 9.79 -3.93
C GLY A 187 -5.31 11.00 -4.07
N ALA A 188 -5.86 12.13 -4.50
CA ALA A 188 -5.11 13.39 -4.67
C ALA A 188 -4.49 13.91 -3.36
N ARG A 189 -5.03 13.49 -2.23
CA ARG A 189 -4.56 13.84 -0.87
C ARG A 189 -3.93 12.66 -0.12
N ASP A 190 -3.44 11.67 -0.85
CA ASP A 190 -2.69 10.58 -0.22
C ASP A 190 -1.37 11.11 0.34
N TYR A 191 -1.34 11.28 1.66
CA TYR A 191 -0.15 11.67 2.41
C TYR A 191 0.57 10.46 3.04
N ASN A 192 0.16 9.24 2.69
CA ASN A 192 0.79 8.02 3.18
C ASN A 192 1.84 7.47 2.20
N THR A 193 1.42 7.12 0.99
CA THR A 193 2.33 6.69 -0.10
C THR A 193 2.51 7.78 -1.17
N GLY A 194 1.48 8.54 -1.42
CA GLY A 194 1.52 9.76 -2.23
C GLY A 194 1.35 9.58 -3.74
N VAL A 195 0.84 10.64 -4.36
CA VAL A 195 0.68 10.71 -5.83
C VAL A 195 2.03 10.60 -6.54
N ALA A 196 3.10 11.14 -5.95
CA ALA A 196 4.44 11.11 -6.54
C ALA A 196 4.96 9.69 -6.71
N MET A 197 4.80 8.81 -5.71
CA MET A 197 5.17 7.40 -5.76
C MET A 197 4.34 6.65 -6.81
N SER A 198 3.02 6.84 -6.81
CA SER A 198 2.12 6.24 -7.79
C SER A 198 2.48 6.65 -9.23
N ASN A 199 2.82 7.91 -9.44
CA ASN A 199 3.29 8.42 -10.74
C ASN A 199 4.66 7.84 -11.13
N ARG A 200 5.59 7.67 -10.18
CA ARG A 200 6.89 7.03 -10.41
C ARG A 200 6.71 5.58 -10.86
N ILE A 201 5.85 4.81 -10.20
CA ILE A 201 5.50 3.44 -10.59
C ILE A 201 4.90 3.42 -11.99
N THR A 202 3.91 4.27 -12.27
CA THR A 202 3.27 4.35 -13.58
C THR A 202 4.27 4.65 -14.70
N ARG A 203 5.21 5.55 -14.49
CA ARG A 203 6.23 5.90 -15.50
C ARG A 203 7.23 4.77 -15.75
N GLN A 204 7.44 3.90 -14.80
CA GLN A 204 8.38 2.79 -14.90
C GLN A 204 7.78 1.57 -15.58
N LEU A 205 6.47 1.36 -15.44
CA LEU A 205 5.75 0.25 -16.07
C LEU A 205 5.48 0.57 -17.55
N LYS A 206 5.66 -0.41 -18.45
CA LYS A 206 5.47 -0.24 -19.91
C LYS A 206 4.01 0.03 -20.28
N ASN A 207 3.08 -0.72 -19.70
CA ASN A 207 1.66 -0.69 -20.04
C ASN A 207 0.85 -0.26 -18.80
N SER A 208 0.89 1.03 -18.48
CA SER A 208 0.20 1.50 -17.30
C SER A 208 -0.51 2.84 -17.48
N LYS A 209 -1.50 3.09 -16.64
CA LYS A 209 -2.17 4.38 -16.53
C LYS A 209 -2.31 4.77 -15.07
N LEU A 210 -2.21 6.07 -14.78
CA LEU A 210 -2.50 6.65 -13.48
C LEU A 210 -3.90 7.26 -13.48
N VAL A 211 -4.69 6.94 -12.44
CA VAL A 211 -5.99 7.56 -12.17
C VAL A 211 -5.94 8.21 -10.79
N ILE A 212 -6.19 9.51 -10.75
CA ILE A 212 -6.18 10.29 -9.50
C ILE A 212 -7.62 10.58 -9.08
N PHE A 213 -7.96 10.25 -7.84
CA PHE A 213 -9.25 10.50 -7.23
C PHE A 213 -9.19 11.80 -6.40
N GLU A 214 -9.83 12.86 -6.91
CA GLU A 214 -9.69 14.23 -6.42
C GLU A 214 -10.26 14.45 -5.02
N ASN A 215 -11.19 13.59 -4.58
CA ASN A 215 -11.86 13.73 -3.30
C ASN A 215 -11.43 12.72 -2.25
N SER A 216 -10.33 12.02 -2.48
CA SER A 216 -9.82 10.96 -1.61
C SER A 216 -8.39 11.21 -1.15
N ALA A 217 -8.03 10.55 -0.04
CA ALA A 217 -6.67 10.39 0.44
C ALA A 217 -6.16 8.96 0.18
N HIS A 218 -5.67 8.25 1.20
CA HIS A 218 -5.07 6.92 1.02
C HIS A 218 -6.08 5.82 0.67
N PHE A 219 -7.37 6.02 0.99
CA PHE A 219 -8.45 5.04 0.79
C PHE A 219 -9.52 5.52 -0.21
N PRO A 220 -9.17 5.69 -1.50
CA PRO A 220 -10.18 6.10 -2.49
C PRO A 220 -11.34 5.12 -2.64
N ASP A 221 -11.12 3.83 -2.39
CA ASP A 221 -12.16 2.78 -2.38
C ASP A 221 -13.21 2.98 -1.29
N ILE A 222 -12.86 3.65 -0.19
CA ILE A 222 -13.80 4.02 0.89
C ILE A 222 -14.41 5.40 0.64
N GLU A 223 -13.61 6.37 0.17
CA GLU A 223 -14.03 7.77 0.05
C GLU A 223 -14.75 8.11 -1.26
N GLU A 224 -14.44 7.41 -2.36
CA GLU A 224 -15.07 7.55 -3.69
C GLU A 224 -15.45 6.18 -4.26
N THR A 225 -16.08 5.32 -3.45
CA THR A 225 -16.35 3.91 -3.70
C THR A 225 -16.91 3.62 -5.11
N ASP A 226 -17.99 4.31 -5.51
CA ASP A 226 -18.66 4.05 -6.79
C ASP A 226 -17.72 4.32 -7.97
N LYS A 227 -16.98 5.42 -7.94
CA LYS A 227 -16.04 5.79 -9.00
C LYS A 227 -14.85 4.82 -9.07
N VAL A 228 -14.34 4.38 -7.92
CA VAL A 228 -13.25 3.40 -7.86
C VAL A 228 -13.73 2.09 -8.45
N TYR A 229 -14.91 1.62 -8.04
CA TYR A 229 -15.53 0.40 -8.58
C TYR A 229 -15.70 0.47 -10.10
N GLU A 230 -16.32 1.52 -10.61
CA GLU A 230 -16.49 1.74 -12.06
C GLU A 230 -15.15 1.75 -12.81
N THR A 231 -14.14 2.46 -12.27
CA THR A 231 -12.80 2.54 -12.84
C THR A 231 -12.13 1.17 -12.94
N ILE A 232 -12.26 0.35 -11.88
CA ILE A 232 -11.68 -0.99 -11.83
C ILE A 232 -12.39 -1.92 -12.83
N ILE A 233 -13.73 -1.94 -12.82
CA ILE A 233 -14.51 -2.79 -13.72
C ILE A 233 -14.24 -2.44 -15.17
N GLU A 234 -14.31 -1.17 -15.54
CA GLU A 234 -13.98 -0.73 -16.91
C GLU A 234 -12.56 -1.15 -17.35
N PHE A 235 -11.60 -1.12 -16.43
CA PHE A 235 -10.24 -1.54 -16.74
C PHE A 235 -10.14 -3.06 -16.93
N LEU A 236 -10.80 -3.84 -16.09
CA LEU A 236 -10.72 -5.30 -16.14
C LEU A 236 -11.50 -5.91 -17.32
N GLU A 237 -12.56 -5.24 -17.82
CA GLU A 237 -13.41 -5.71 -18.90
C GLU A 237 -12.90 -5.34 -20.32
N ARG A 238 -11.94 -4.43 -20.44
CA ARG A 238 -11.25 -4.10 -21.71
C ARG A 238 -10.32 -5.22 -22.16
#